data_a2f7c97e426dbd10516d32e826901710
#
_entry.id   a2f7c97e426dbd10516d32e826901710
#
_cell.length_a   1.000
_cell.length_b   1.000
_cell.length_c   1.000
_cell.angle_alpha   90.00
_cell.angle_beta   90.00
_cell.angle_gamma   90.00
#
_symmetry.space_group_name_H-M   'P 1'
#
loop_
_entity.id
_entity.type
_entity.pdbx_description
1 polymer ?
#
loop_
_entity_poly.entity_id
_entity_poly.type
_entity_poly.pdbx_seq_one_letter_code
_entity_poly.pdbx_strand_id
1 'polypeptide(L)'
;MIDPITALSVAASAVSNAKQLLAAGRDATSALSKFAGAVSDVNYAAERAKNPSIWRSLTGSAEAEAIEIFAAQKKVQAMKKDVETLISFTYGPTGLEEYKNTLRRVREQRKKNEYRKAEIKDAIILWTVGSLVMLSSIAGLGLVLYAIGRNEGKW
;
A
#
# COMPACT_ATOMS: atom_id res chain seq x y z
N MET A 1 7.14 -0.51 -5.24
CA MET A 1 5.83 0.13 -5.54
C MET A 1 5.15 -0.73 -6.58
N ILE A 2 3.93 -1.16 -6.35
CA ILE A 2 3.21 -1.93 -7.39
C ILE A 2 2.54 -0.90 -8.29
N ASP A 3 2.86 -0.99 -9.57
CA ASP A 3 2.27 -0.19 -10.63
C ASP A 3 0.78 -0.58 -10.79
N PRO A 4 -0.16 0.37 -10.94
CA PRO A 4 -1.59 0.10 -11.09
C PRO A 4 -1.91 -0.79 -12.30
N ILE A 5 -1.12 -0.69 -13.38
CA ILE A 5 -1.27 -1.56 -14.56
C ILE A 5 -0.87 -3.00 -14.23
N THR A 6 0.24 -3.18 -13.52
CA THR A 6 0.68 -4.50 -13.05
C THR A 6 -0.35 -5.11 -12.09
N ALA A 7 -0.90 -4.33 -11.16
CA ALA A 7 -1.97 -4.80 -10.28
C ALA A 7 -3.24 -5.19 -11.06
N LEU A 8 -3.59 -4.44 -12.11
CA LEU A 8 -4.71 -4.75 -12.98
C LEU A 8 -4.51 -6.06 -13.74
N SER A 9 -3.31 -6.32 -14.27
CA SER A 9 -2.99 -7.56 -14.96
C SER A 9 -3.06 -8.77 -14.03
N VAL A 10 -2.58 -8.63 -12.80
CA VAL A 10 -2.71 -9.65 -11.75
C VAL A 10 -4.18 -9.89 -11.39
N ALA A 11 -5.00 -8.84 -11.31
CA ALA A 11 -6.45 -8.97 -11.08
C ALA A 11 -7.12 -9.75 -12.21
N ALA A 12 -6.83 -9.42 -13.47
CA ALA A 12 -7.40 -10.08 -14.63
C ALA A 12 -7.03 -11.57 -14.70
N SER A 13 -5.76 -11.89 -14.49
CA SER A 13 -5.29 -13.29 -14.47
C SER A 13 -5.90 -14.08 -13.32
N ALA A 14 -6.05 -13.47 -12.13
CA ALA A 14 -6.66 -14.10 -10.98
C ALA A 14 -8.15 -14.40 -11.20
N VAL A 15 -8.90 -13.49 -11.85
CA VAL A 15 -10.32 -13.72 -12.21
C VAL A 15 -10.44 -14.83 -13.23
N SER A 16 -9.60 -14.82 -14.28
CA SER A 16 -9.59 -15.89 -15.29
C SER A 16 -9.33 -17.26 -14.65
N ASN A 17 -8.34 -17.33 -13.79
CA ASN A 17 -7.99 -18.56 -13.07
C ASN A 17 -9.11 -19.02 -12.13
N ALA A 18 -9.75 -18.09 -11.40
CA ALA A 18 -10.90 -18.40 -10.55
C ALA A 18 -12.06 -18.98 -11.38
N LYS A 19 -12.38 -18.39 -12.55
CA LYS A 19 -13.41 -18.89 -13.47
C LYS A 19 -13.12 -20.33 -13.91
N GLN A 20 -11.89 -20.62 -14.30
CA GLN A 20 -11.49 -21.97 -14.73
C GLN A 20 -11.58 -22.99 -13.58
N LEU A 21 -11.12 -22.63 -12.40
CA LEU A 21 -11.18 -23.51 -11.23
C LEU A 21 -12.62 -23.82 -10.83
N LEU A 22 -13.48 -22.81 -10.78
CA LEU A 22 -14.90 -22.98 -10.45
C LEU A 22 -15.65 -23.79 -11.50
N ALA A 23 -15.38 -23.56 -12.79
CA ALA A 23 -15.95 -24.35 -13.88
C ALA A 23 -15.53 -25.82 -13.79
N ALA A 24 -14.34 -26.10 -13.28
CA ALA A 24 -13.84 -27.46 -13.05
C ALA A 24 -14.27 -28.06 -11.69
N GLY A 25 -15.16 -27.38 -10.93
CA GLY A 25 -15.58 -27.81 -9.59
C GLY A 25 -14.47 -27.81 -8.55
N ARG A 26 -13.38 -27.01 -8.77
CA ARG A 26 -12.20 -26.94 -7.90
C ARG A 26 -12.25 -25.69 -7.01
N ASP A 27 -11.50 -25.75 -5.91
CA ASP A 27 -11.37 -24.62 -4.99
C ASP A 27 -10.65 -23.43 -5.66
N ALA A 28 -11.32 -22.28 -5.69
CA ALA A 28 -10.81 -21.04 -6.25
C ALA A 28 -10.34 -20.03 -5.19
N THR A 29 -10.31 -20.41 -3.91
CA THR A 29 -9.99 -19.51 -2.79
C THR A 29 -8.66 -18.79 -2.98
N SER A 30 -7.62 -19.48 -3.45
CA SER A 30 -6.31 -18.89 -3.71
C SER A 30 -6.36 -17.84 -4.82
N ALA A 31 -7.07 -18.12 -5.91
CA ALA A 31 -7.24 -17.17 -7.02
C ALA A 31 -8.05 -15.93 -6.59
N LEU A 32 -9.13 -16.13 -5.83
CA LEU A 32 -9.95 -15.05 -5.28
C LEU A 32 -9.17 -14.19 -4.26
N SER A 33 -8.30 -14.80 -3.47
CA SER A 33 -7.41 -14.07 -2.56
C SER A 33 -6.41 -13.20 -3.32
N LYS A 34 -5.80 -13.70 -4.40
CA LYS A 34 -4.92 -12.91 -5.28
C LYS A 34 -5.69 -11.76 -5.93
N PHE A 35 -6.90 -11.99 -6.40
CA PHE A 35 -7.76 -10.95 -6.91
C PHE A 35 -8.04 -9.85 -5.87
N ALA A 36 -8.43 -10.23 -4.66
CA ALA A 36 -8.66 -9.28 -3.56
C ALA A 36 -7.41 -8.45 -3.24
N GLY A 37 -6.22 -9.07 -3.30
CA GLY A 37 -4.94 -8.40 -3.19
C GLY A 37 -4.75 -7.33 -4.25
N ALA A 38 -4.88 -7.70 -5.51
CA ALA A 38 -4.72 -6.80 -6.65
C ALA A 38 -5.73 -5.64 -6.65
N VAL A 39 -6.99 -5.90 -6.27
CA VAL A 39 -8.01 -4.84 -6.07
C VAL A 39 -7.58 -3.83 -5.01
N SER A 40 -7.02 -4.32 -3.91
CA SER A 40 -6.51 -3.45 -2.84
C SER A 40 -5.35 -2.58 -3.32
N ASP A 41 -4.45 -3.14 -4.13
CA ASP A 41 -3.29 -2.42 -4.67
C ASP A 41 -3.72 -1.31 -5.65
N VAL A 42 -4.70 -1.57 -6.53
CA VAL A 42 -5.28 -0.55 -7.42
C VAL A 42 -5.98 0.56 -6.62
N ASN A 43 -6.74 0.22 -5.60
CA ASN A 43 -7.40 1.22 -4.75
C ASN A 43 -6.39 2.06 -3.96
N TYR A 44 -5.31 1.45 -3.46
CA TYR A 44 -4.23 2.16 -2.79
C TYR A 44 -3.52 3.14 -3.72
N ALA A 45 -3.21 2.73 -4.95
CA ALA A 45 -2.65 3.61 -5.96
C ALA A 45 -3.57 4.81 -6.25
N ALA A 46 -4.89 4.57 -6.33
CA ALA A 46 -5.88 5.60 -6.54
C ALA A 46 -6.01 6.59 -5.37
N GLU A 47 -5.97 6.11 -4.14
CA GLU A 47 -5.98 6.98 -2.95
C GLU A 47 -4.73 7.86 -2.90
N ARG A 48 -3.59 7.31 -3.26
CA ARG A 48 -2.33 8.04 -3.30
C ARG A 48 -2.28 9.09 -4.43
N ALA A 49 -2.94 8.84 -5.55
CA ALA A 49 -3.06 9.81 -6.63
C ALA A 49 -3.94 11.03 -6.27
N LYS A 50 -4.87 10.88 -5.31
CA LYS A 50 -5.66 12.00 -4.80
C LYS A 50 -4.86 13.02 -3.99
N ASN A 51 -3.73 12.58 -3.41
CA ASN A 51 -2.79 13.41 -2.65
C ASN A 51 -1.40 13.31 -3.28
N PRO A 52 -1.16 13.94 -4.44
CA PRO A 52 0.15 13.91 -5.08
C PRO A 52 1.17 14.66 -4.20
N SER A 53 2.36 14.07 -4.03
CA SER A 53 3.46 14.79 -3.40
C SER A 53 3.83 15.99 -4.29
N ILE A 54 4.29 17.08 -3.67
CA ILE A 54 4.66 18.35 -4.35
C ILE A 54 5.62 18.10 -5.53
N TRP A 55 6.51 17.11 -5.42
CA TRP A 55 7.45 16.74 -6.48
C TRP A 55 6.79 16.11 -7.72
N ARG A 56 5.68 15.37 -7.55
CA ARG A 56 4.92 14.79 -8.66
C ARG A 56 4.12 15.83 -9.47
N SER A 57 3.64 16.86 -8.80
CA SER A 57 2.93 17.98 -9.43
C SER A 57 3.80 18.78 -10.40
N LEU A 58 5.12 18.77 -10.21
CA LEU A 58 6.08 19.52 -11.02
C LEU A 58 6.50 18.81 -12.32
N THR A 59 6.24 17.51 -12.47
CA THR A 59 6.73 16.72 -13.62
C THR A 59 5.72 16.53 -14.75
N GLY A 60 4.56 17.15 -14.72
CA GLY A 60 3.62 17.23 -15.85
C GLY A 60 2.92 15.92 -16.26
N SER A 61 3.21 14.78 -15.61
CA SER A 61 2.61 13.46 -15.91
C SER A 61 1.42 13.09 -15.02
N ALA A 62 1.02 13.98 -14.12
CA ALA A 62 -0.02 13.69 -13.13
C ALA A 62 -1.40 13.40 -13.73
N GLU A 63 -1.74 14.07 -14.84
CA GLU A 63 -3.02 13.88 -15.52
C GLU A 63 -3.09 12.51 -16.23
N ALA A 64 -2.02 12.13 -16.93
CA ALA A 64 -1.95 10.84 -17.59
C ALA A 64 -2.01 9.68 -16.56
N GLU A 65 -1.26 9.78 -15.47
CA GLU A 65 -1.30 8.82 -14.36
C GLU A 65 -2.70 8.75 -13.72
N ALA A 66 -3.38 9.87 -13.55
CA ALA A 66 -4.74 9.91 -13.01
C ALA A 66 -5.75 9.22 -13.92
N ILE A 67 -5.64 9.40 -15.24
CA ILE A 67 -6.50 8.73 -16.25
C ILE A 67 -6.25 7.22 -16.23
N GLU A 68 -4.99 6.77 -16.18
CA GLU A 68 -4.64 5.35 -16.09
C GLU A 68 -5.21 4.70 -14.82
N ILE A 69 -5.05 5.35 -13.68
CA ILE A 69 -5.58 4.88 -12.40
C ILE A 69 -7.11 4.80 -12.44
N PHE A 70 -7.77 5.82 -13.01
CA PHE A 70 -9.21 5.83 -13.17
C PHE A 70 -9.69 4.67 -14.06
N ALA A 71 -9.02 4.46 -15.20
CA ALA A 71 -9.32 3.34 -16.10
C ALA A 71 -9.12 1.98 -15.42
N ALA A 72 -8.03 1.83 -14.65
CA ALA A 72 -7.75 0.63 -13.87
C ALA A 72 -8.84 0.39 -12.81
N GLN A 73 -9.28 1.43 -12.10
CA GLN A 73 -10.38 1.32 -11.12
C GLN A 73 -11.69 0.86 -11.77
N LYS A 74 -12.05 1.42 -12.92
CA LYS A 74 -13.27 1.02 -13.65
C LYS A 74 -13.22 -0.44 -14.08
N LYS A 75 -12.06 -0.91 -14.61
CA LYS A 75 -11.86 -2.31 -14.98
C LYS A 75 -11.94 -3.24 -13.76
N VAL A 76 -11.31 -2.87 -12.65
CA VAL A 76 -11.38 -3.63 -11.39
C VAL A 76 -12.81 -3.70 -10.86
N GLN A 77 -13.59 -2.62 -10.95
CA GLN A 77 -15.00 -2.63 -10.54
C GLN A 77 -15.85 -3.58 -11.41
N ALA A 78 -15.59 -3.62 -12.73
CA ALA A 78 -16.26 -4.57 -13.61
C ALA A 78 -15.90 -6.02 -13.25
N MET A 79 -14.61 -6.33 -13.10
CA MET A 79 -14.15 -7.67 -12.68
C MET A 79 -14.71 -8.07 -11.31
N LYS A 80 -14.89 -7.13 -10.38
CA LYS A 80 -15.52 -7.41 -9.09
C LYS A 80 -16.96 -7.86 -9.22
N LYS A 81 -17.75 -7.21 -10.08
CA LYS A 81 -19.12 -7.64 -10.39
C LYS A 81 -19.16 -9.05 -11.01
N ASP A 82 -18.24 -9.31 -11.94
CA ASP A 82 -18.11 -10.64 -12.55
C ASP A 82 -17.81 -11.73 -11.51
N VAL A 83 -16.89 -11.45 -10.58
CA VAL A 83 -16.55 -12.37 -9.48
C VAL A 83 -17.73 -12.56 -8.53
N GLU A 84 -18.45 -11.49 -8.17
CA GLU A 84 -19.63 -11.56 -7.31
C GLU A 84 -20.74 -12.41 -7.96
N THR A 85 -20.97 -12.22 -9.27
CA THR A 85 -21.93 -13.03 -10.05
C THR A 85 -21.50 -14.49 -10.07
N LEU A 86 -20.23 -14.76 -10.34
CA LEU A 86 -19.68 -16.11 -10.40
C LEU A 86 -19.84 -16.85 -9.06
N ILE A 87 -19.52 -16.18 -7.95
CA ILE A 87 -19.65 -16.74 -6.60
C ILE A 87 -21.12 -16.99 -6.26
N SER A 88 -22.00 -16.05 -6.60
CA SER A 88 -23.44 -16.20 -6.40
C SER A 88 -24.01 -17.40 -7.17
N PHE A 89 -23.52 -17.63 -8.38
CA PHE A 89 -23.92 -18.80 -9.19
C PHE A 89 -23.41 -20.12 -8.63
N THR A 90 -22.17 -20.13 -8.11
CA THR A 90 -21.50 -21.38 -7.68
C THR A 90 -21.86 -21.77 -6.25
N TYR A 91 -21.91 -20.79 -5.34
CA TYR A 91 -22.09 -21.01 -3.90
C TYR A 91 -23.38 -20.43 -3.34
N GLY A 92 -24.21 -19.84 -4.20
CA GLY A 92 -25.46 -19.21 -3.79
C GLY A 92 -25.27 -17.88 -3.02
N PRO A 93 -26.38 -17.32 -2.49
CA PRO A 93 -26.36 -16.05 -1.75
C PRO A 93 -25.48 -16.08 -0.51
N THR A 94 -25.49 -17.20 0.23
CA THR A 94 -24.68 -17.39 1.44
C THR A 94 -23.18 -17.32 1.16
N GLY A 95 -22.74 -17.97 0.08
CA GLY A 95 -21.35 -17.92 -0.34
C GLY A 95 -20.90 -16.51 -0.78
N LEU A 96 -21.81 -15.74 -1.35
CA LEU A 96 -21.55 -14.34 -1.69
C LEU A 96 -21.36 -13.48 -0.43
N GLU A 97 -22.15 -13.71 0.62
CA GLU A 97 -22.00 -13.00 1.89
C GLU A 97 -20.69 -13.36 2.58
N GLU A 98 -20.33 -14.62 2.62
CA GLU A 98 -19.04 -15.08 3.17
C GLU A 98 -17.85 -14.45 2.43
N TYR A 99 -17.91 -14.39 1.11
CA TYR A 99 -16.92 -13.74 0.29
C TYR A 99 -16.80 -12.23 0.63
N LYS A 100 -17.92 -11.51 0.73
CA LYS A 100 -17.93 -10.08 1.11
C LYS A 100 -17.36 -9.86 2.49
N ASN A 101 -17.71 -10.71 3.46
CA ASN A 101 -17.17 -10.65 4.82
C ASN A 101 -15.67 -10.91 4.87
N THR A 102 -15.19 -11.88 4.09
CA THR A 102 -13.76 -12.17 3.96
C THR A 102 -13.00 -11.00 3.34
N LEU A 103 -13.52 -10.39 2.28
CA LEU A 103 -12.96 -9.17 1.68
C LEU A 103 -12.88 -8.01 2.69
N ARG A 104 -13.93 -7.83 3.51
CA ARG A 104 -13.95 -6.80 4.56
C ARG A 104 -12.84 -7.05 5.57
N ARG A 105 -12.70 -8.27 6.10
CA ARG A 105 -11.65 -8.65 7.05
C ARG A 105 -10.24 -8.40 6.47
N VAL A 106 -9.99 -8.81 5.23
CA VAL A 106 -8.69 -8.59 4.57
C VAL A 106 -8.37 -7.10 4.43
N ARG A 107 -9.35 -6.29 4.06
CA ARG A 107 -9.18 -4.81 3.97
C ARG A 107 -8.87 -4.19 5.32
N GLU A 108 -9.57 -4.59 6.38
CA GLU A 108 -9.34 -4.11 7.74
C GLU A 108 -7.94 -4.50 8.24
N GLN A 109 -7.51 -5.74 7.99
CA GLN A 109 -6.17 -6.19 8.34
C GLN A 109 -5.08 -5.41 7.60
N ARG A 110 -5.27 -5.15 6.30
CA ARG A 110 -4.31 -4.34 5.52
C ARG A 110 -4.24 -2.91 6.03
N LYS A 111 -5.38 -2.27 6.30
CA LYS A 111 -5.40 -0.94 6.91
C LYS A 111 -4.64 -0.92 8.24
N LYS A 112 -4.88 -1.87 9.13
CA LYS A 112 -4.15 -1.98 10.40
C LYS A 112 -2.63 -2.13 10.18
N ASN A 113 -2.23 -2.92 9.20
CA ASN A 113 -0.81 -3.10 8.88
C ASN A 113 -0.18 -1.84 8.27
N GLU A 114 -0.92 -1.05 7.51
CA GLU A 114 -0.46 0.24 6.98
C GLU A 114 -0.30 1.28 8.08
N TYR A 115 -1.25 1.37 9.02
CA TYR A 115 -1.12 2.23 10.20
C TYR A 115 0.10 1.85 11.05
N ARG A 116 0.32 0.56 11.32
CA ARG A 116 1.51 0.11 12.05
C ARG A 116 2.82 0.47 11.32
N LYS A 117 2.87 0.36 10.00
CA LYS A 117 4.05 0.76 9.22
C LYS A 117 4.27 2.26 9.26
N ALA A 118 3.23 3.08 9.28
CA ALA A 118 3.33 4.53 9.44
C ALA A 118 3.88 4.89 10.83
N GLU A 119 3.30 4.32 11.90
CA GLU A 119 3.77 4.52 13.29
C GLU A 119 5.24 4.12 13.48
N ILE A 120 5.67 2.99 12.90
CA ILE A 120 7.07 2.54 12.96
C ILE A 120 8.00 3.53 12.22
N LYS A 121 7.58 4.06 11.06
CA LYS A 121 8.36 5.05 10.33
C LYS A 121 8.51 6.34 11.11
N ASP A 122 7.45 6.83 11.71
CA ASP A 122 7.46 8.05 12.51
C ASP A 122 8.33 7.87 13.76
N ALA A 123 8.25 6.72 14.41
CA ALA A 123 9.13 6.36 15.52
C ALA A 123 10.61 6.31 15.11
N ILE A 124 10.94 5.69 13.97
CA ILE A 124 12.31 5.63 13.45
C ILE A 124 12.84 7.03 13.13
N ILE A 125 12.03 7.89 12.51
CA ILE A 125 12.42 9.28 12.20
C ILE A 125 12.69 10.06 13.49
N LEU A 126 11.83 9.96 14.49
CA LEU A 126 12.00 10.59 15.79
C LEU A 126 13.28 10.13 16.48
N TRP A 127 13.56 8.83 16.49
CA TRP A 127 14.78 8.26 17.08
C TRP A 127 16.05 8.69 16.33
N THR A 128 16.03 8.72 14.99
CA THR A 128 17.19 9.13 14.19
C THR A 128 17.47 10.62 14.33
N VAL A 129 16.46 11.47 14.30
CA VAL A 129 16.60 12.91 14.50
C VAL A 129 17.05 13.21 15.93
N GLY A 130 16.45 12.56 16.93
CA GLY A 130 16.83 12.72 18.33
C GLY A 130 18.28 12.32 18.61
N SER A 131 18.74 11.20 18.06
CA SER A 131 20.14 10.75 18.21
C SER A 131 21.12 11.70 17.53
N LEU A 132 20.79 12.25 16.38
CA LEU A 132 21.64 13.19 15.65
C LEU A 132 21.79 14.53 16.39
N VAL A 133 20.71 15.04 16.98
CA VAL A 133 20.74 16.24 17.82
C VAL A 133 21.58 16.01 19.08
N MET A 134 21.45 14.85 19.71
CA MET A 134 22.20 14.52 20.90
C MET A 134 23.73 14.43 20.62
N LEU A 135 24.11 13.78 19.51
CA LEU A 135 25.49 13.69 19.07
C LEU A 135 26.10 15.08 18.74
N SER A 136 25.35 15.93 18.05
CA SER A 136 25.80 17.28 17.71
C SER A 136 25.97 18.15 18.94
N SER A 137 25.13 18.02 19.95
CA SER A 137 25.22 18.73 21.22
C SER A 137 26.47 18.31 22.00
N ILE A 138 26.79 17.02 22.06
CA ILE A 138 27.98 16.49 22.72
C ILE A 138 29.25 16.98 22.00
N ALA A 139 29.26 16.93 20.67
CA ALA A 139 30.39 17.43 19.88
C ALA A 139 30.60 18.94 20.06
N GLY A 140 29.52 19.72 20.12
CA GLY A 140 29.56 21.16 20.37
C GLY A 140 30.14 21.50 21.75
N LEU A 141 29.72 20.80 22.81
CA LEU A 141 30.27 20.96 24.17
C LEU A 141 31.74 20.58 24.21
N GLY A 142 32.15 19.51 23.55
CA GLY A 142 33.55 19.10 23.46
C GLY A 142 34.45 20.16 22.80
N LEU A 143 33.96 20.78 21.71
CA LEU A 143 34.67 21.87 21.04
C LEU A 143 34.82 23.11 21.92
N VAL A 144 33.77 23.48 22.65
CA VAL A 144 33.79 24.60 23.58
C VAL A 144 34.81 24.35 24.71
N LEU A 145 34.79 23.19 25.33
CA LEU A 145 35.73 22.81 26.38
C LEU A 145 37.18 22.76 25.85
N TYR A 146 37.41 22.26 24.66
CA TYR A 146 38.71 22.25 24.00
C TYR A 146 39.21 23.68 23.73
N ALA A 147 38.35 24.58 23.25
CA ALA A 147 38.73 25.98 22.99
C ALA A 147 39.08 26.74 24.27
N ILE A 148 38.34 26.50 25.37
CA ILE A 148 38.63 27.09 26.68
C ILE A 148 39.95 26.57 27.22
N GLY A 149 40.18 25.25 27.17
CA GLY A 149 41.43 24.63 27.66
C GLY A 149 42.68 25.13 26.91
N ARG A 150 42.56 25.35 25.60
CA ARG A 150 43.61 25.91 24.76
C ARG A 150 43.89 27.38 25.08
N ASN A 151 42.85 28.16 25.39
CA ASN A 151 43.00 29.59 25.72
C ASN A 151 43.65 29.80 27.12
N GLU A 152 43.43 28.86 28.04
CA GLU A 152 44.06 28.88 29.38
C GLU A 152 45.45 28.24 29.41
N GLY A 153 46.02 27.81 28.29
CA GLY A 153 47.37 27.26 28.19
C GLY A 153 47.58 25.91 28.89
N LYS A 154 46.47 25.17 29.14
CA LYS A 154 46.49 23.87 29.83
C LYS A 154 46.62 22.66 28.90
N TRP A 155 46.65 22.88 27.57
CA TRP A 155 46.79 21.86 26.51
C TRP A 155 47.72 22.35 25.41
#